data_ae6c67c9b82759227056710fd3240695
#
_entry.id   ae6c67c9b82759227056710fd3240695
#
_cell.length_a   1.000
_cell.length_b   1.000
_cell.length_c   1.000
_cell.angle_alpha   90.00
_cell.angle_beta   90.00
_cell.angle_gamma   90.00
#
_symmetry.space_group_name_H-M   'P 1'
#
loop_
_entity.id
_entity.type
_entity.pdbx_description
1 polymer ?
#
loop_
_entity_poly.entity_id
_entity_poly.type
_entity_poly.pdbx_seq_one_letter_code
_entity_poly.pdbx_strand_id
1 'polypeptide(L)'
;YDTTGAIELTGNTNWNQSNHHLEAGKSYIIKNKFNGEINHTSGYLNGGRFTIFVEGEWTPSQNQIQSADIIILKGGKINTDSFTSFLIADNSILTIQSGGSLIGNNINLAAIGVLLKNFGTISVNSMKDLNTTSILYNAPKATINVTGKSVASWEQSVFTKGAIYNFGELTIQEGALKFNSQDATCYFYNGTEATINTPTFIIGGIGVNDGTVNAQKISNDNGGNPTFTNNCSLYAQNSFEFGGTSGTIIMNKGILAGGVENGTFIAIPSFKCGNSGSTFELNNGSMIKAEIMDIPNVTFKAAGTRSLIKSTKSISTGWTTKFNGNLDIECPEGEFAKGVPANNPNYIM
;
A
#
# COMPACT_ATOMS: atom_id res chain seq x y z
N TYR A 1 -19.48 -7.82 -18.42
CA TYR A 1 -20.03 -6.58 -19.02
C TYR A 1 -20.63 -6.88 -20.39
N ASP A 2 -21.77 -6.26 -20.65
CA ASP A 2 -22.41 -6.33 -21.96
C ASP A 2 -21.81 -5.25 -22.88
N THR A 3 -21.21 -5.65 -23.99
CA THR A 3 -20.62 -4.77 -24.99
C THR A 3 -21.53 -4.60 -26.24
N THR A 4 -22.76 -5.13 -26.18
CA THR A 4 -23.72 -5.05 -27.30
C THR A 4 -24.04 -3.57 -27.57
N GLY A 5 -23.93 -3.18 -28.84
CA GLY A 5 -24.19 -1.81 -29.27
C GLY A 5 -23.08 -0.81 -28.99
N ALA A 6 -21.92 -1.24 -28.44
CA ALA A 6 -20.77 -0.36 -28.28
C ALA A 6 -20.20 0.05 -29.66
N ILE A 7 -19.84 1.31 -29.80
CA ILE A 7 -19.24 1.88 -30.99
C ILE A 7 -17.76 1.48 -31.04
N GLU A 8 -17.34 0.82 -32.12
CA GLU A 8 -15.96 0.36 -32.28
C GLU A 8 -15.02 1.54 -32.60
N LEU A 9 -13.98 1.67 -31.80
CA LEU A 9 -12.88 2.59 -32.04
C LEU A 9 -11.80 1.88 -32.84
N THR A 10 -11.49 2.38 -34.03
CA THR A 10 -10.56 1.74 -34.98
C THR A 10 -9.46 2.69 -35.42
N GLY A 11 -8.31 2.13 -35.79
CA GLY A 11 -7.20 2.87 -36.42
C GLY A 11 -6.38 3.74 -35.45
N ASN A 12 -5.83 4.81 -36.01
CA ASN A 12 -5.03 5.82 -35.29
C ASN A 12 -5.80 7.15 -35.19
N THR A 13 -7.09 7.07 -34.98
CA THR A 13 -7.98 8.25 -34.98
C THR A 13 -8.03 8.84 -33.58
N ASN A 14 -7.89 10.16 -33.49
CA ASN A 14 -8.11 10.86 -32.23
C ASN A 14 -9.61 11.09 -32.01
N TRP A 15 -10.11 10.56 -30.92
CA TRP A 15 -11.46 10.79 -30.45
C TRP A 15 -11.44 11.89 -29.39
N ASN A 16 -11.44 13.13 -29.87
CA ASN A 16 -11.41 14.32 -29.06
C ASN A 16 -12.45 15.34 -29.53
N GLN A 17 -12.56 16.45 -28.84
CA GLN A 17 -13.52 17.51 -29.12
C GLN A 17 -13.49 18.04 -30.57
N SER A 18 -12.34 17.96 -31.23
CA SER A 18 -12.16 18.58 -32.54
C SER A 18 -12.51 17.63 -33.70
N ASN A 19 -12.40 16.31 -33.47
CA ASN A 19 -12.46 15.33 -34.56
C ASN A 19 -13.64 14.36 -34.47
N HIS A 20 -13.88 13.77 -33.30
CA HIS A 20 -14.97 12.83 -33.08
C HIS A 20 -15.51 13.04 -31.67
N HIS A 21 -16.79 13.35 -31.56
CA HIS A 21 -17.41 13.59 -30.26
C HIS A 21 -17.76 12.29 -29.56
N LEU A 22 -17.24 12.13 -28.36
CA LEU A 22 -17.71 11.12 -27.44
C LEU A 22 -19.00 11.63 -26.79
N GLU A 23 -20.00 10.79 -26.77
CA GLU A 23 -21.32 11.15 -26.24
C GLU A 23 -21.53 10.58 -24.83
N ALA A 24 -22.10 11.39 -23.96
CA ALA A 24 -22.52 10.94 -22.63
C ALA A 24 -23.50 9.75 -22.74
N GLY A 25 -23.32 8.77 -21.88
CA GLY A 25 -24.16 7.57 -21.83
C GLY A 25 -23.89 6.56 -22.96
N LYS A 26 -22.96 6.84 -23.87
CA LYS A 26 -22.56 5.90 -24.91
C LYS A 26 -21.44 4.98 -24.45
N SER A 27 -21.36 3.83 -25.07
CA SER A 27 -20.30 2.84 -24.90
C SER A 27 -19.48 2.72 -26.17
N TYR A 28 -18.18 2.62 -25.96
CA TYR A 28 -17.18 2.47 -27.01
C TYR A 28 -16.36 1.20 -26.76
N ILE A 29 -15.83 0.58 -27.82
CA ILE A 29 -15.03 -0.64 -27.69
C ILE A 29 -13.80 -0.61 -28.59
N ILE A 30 -12.67 -1.02 -28.03
CA ILE A 30 -11.41 -1.25 -28.72
C ILE A 30 -11.21 -2.76 -28.82
N LYS A 31 -11.49 -3.36 -30.00
CA LYS A 31 -11.36 -4.81 -30.24
C LYS A 31 -9.96 -5.22 -30.68
N ASN A 32 -9.30 -4.33 -31.39
CA ASN A 32 -7.99 -4.57 -32.00
C ASN A 32 -6.95 -3.61 -31.42
N LYS A 33 -5.85 -3.40 -32.13
CA LYS A 33 -4.87 -2.40 -31.75
C LYS A 33 -5.39 -0.99 -32.10
N PHE A 34 -5.44 -0.13 -31.11
CA PHE A 34 -5.84 1.26 -31.23
C PHE A 34 -4.72 2.16 -30.70
N ASN A 35 -4.16 3.02 -31.57
CA ASN A 35 -3.16 4.02 -31.19
C ASN A 35 -3.81 5.39 -31.38
N GLY A 36 -4.34 5.96 -30.32
CA GLY A 36 -5.06 7.21 -30.45
C GLY A 36 -5.42 7.85 -29.13
N GLU A 37 -5.83 9.10 -29.25
CA GLU A 37 -6.35 9.86 -28.14
C GLU A 37 -7.82 9.52 -27.91
N ILE A 38 -8.15 9.29 -26.65
CA ILE A 38 -9.54 9.32 -26.18
C ILE A 38 -9.57 10.35 -25.08
N ASN A 39 -9.96 11.56 -25.42
CA ASN A 39 -9.98 12.67 -24.48
C ASN A 39 -11.29 13.44 -24.59
N HIS A 40 -11.83 13.77 -23.44
CA HIS A 40 -13.00 14.61 -23.33
C HIS A 40 -12.77 15.63 -22.22
N THR A 41 -12.87 16.91 -22.54
CA THR A 41 -12.85 17.96 -21.49
C THR A 41 -14.23 18.06 -20.87
N SER A 42 -14.25 18.18 -19.56
CA SER A 42 -15.42 18.16 -18.69
C SER A 42 -16.58 19.13 -19.03
N GLY A 43 -16.34 20.08 -19.92
CA GLY A 43 -17.36 21.07 -20.32
C GLY A 43 -18.40 20.60 -21.33
N TYR A 44 -18.20 19.44 -21.98
CA TYR A 44 -19.06 18.97 -23.06
C TYR A 44 -20.04 17.84 -22.70
N LEU A 45 -19.80 17.16 -21.59
CA LEU A 45 -20.62 16.00 -21.21
C LEU A 45 -21.85 16.36 -20.35
N ASN A 46 -22.31 17.57 -20.29
CA ASN A 46 -23.50 17.94 -19.49
C ASN A 46 -23.72 17.03 -18.25
N GLY A 47 -22.63 16.69 -17.54
CA GLY A 47 -22.64 15.81 -16.37
C GLY A 47 -22.73 14.30 -16.64
N GLY A 48 -22.69 13.84 -17.89
CA GLY A 48 -22.75 12.42 -18.24
C GLY A 48 -21.35 11.80 -18.41
N ARG A 49 -21.23 10.49 -18.17
CA ARG A 49 -20.03 9.67 -18.39
C ARG A 49 -20.19 8.85 -19.64
N PHE A 50 -19.08 8.49 -20.28
CA PHE A 50 -19.04 7.49 -21.35
C PHE A 50 -18.23 6.28 -20.87
N THR A 51 -18.44 5.14 -21.50
CA THR A 51 -17.75 3.89 -21.15
C THR A 51 -16.84 3.46 -22.30
N ILE A 52 -15.63 3.04 -21.99
CA ILE A 52 -14.68 2.47 -22.93
C ILE A 52 -14.39 1.03 -22.53
N PHE A 53 -14.70 0.08 -23.38
CA PHE A 53 -14.28 -1.31 -23.27
C PHE A 53 -12.99 -1.53 -24.05
N VAL A 54 -11.98 -2.13 -23.42
CA VAL A 54 -10.72 -2.48 -24.06
C VAL A 54 -10.62 -3.99 -24.11
N GLU A 55 -10.91 -4.57 -25.26
CA GLU A 55 -10.78 -6.01 -25.56
C GLU A 55 -9.43 -6.31 -26.23
N GLY A 56 -8.96 -5.39 -27.08
CA GLY A 56 -7.66 -5.43 -27.74
C GLY A 56 -6.57 -4.65 -26.97
N GLU A 57 -5.71 -3.96 -27.73
CA GLU A 57 -4.65 -3.12 -27.16
C GLU A 57 -4.92 -1.65 -27.45
N TRP A 58 -4.95 -0.84 -26.39
CA TRP A 58 -4.97 0.61 -26.50
C TRP A 58 -3.63 1.20 -26.07
N THR A 59 -3.00 1.92 -27.01
CA THR A 59 -1.85 2.76 -26.75
C THR A 59 -2.29 4.22 -26.85
N PRO A 60 -2.53 4.92 -25.72
CA PRO A 60 -2.95 6.32 -25.74
C PRO A 60 -1.92 7.19 -26.45
N SER A 61 -2.36 8.19 -27.20
CA SER A 61 -1.49 9.22 -27.76
C SER A 61 -1.39 10.48 -26.91
N GLN A 62 -2.16 10.54 -25.80
CA GLN A 62 -2.08 11.58 -24.78
C GLN A 62 -1.78 10.99 -23.40
N ASN A 63 -1.17 11.79 -22.55
CA ASN A 63 -0.73 11.39 -21.23
C ASN A 63 -1.81 11.43 -20.14
N GLN A 64 -3.09 11.50 -20.54
CA GLN A 64 -4.21 11.51 -19.59
C GLN A 64 -5.49 10.92 -20.15
N ILE A 65 -6.34 10.40 -19.27
CA ILE A 65 -7.73 10.01 -19.52
C ILE A 65 -8.62 10.79 -18.57
N GLN A 66 -9.73 11.34 -19.08
CA GLN A 66 -10.63 12.17 -18.27
C GLN A 66 -12.05 11.60 -18.21
N SER A 67 -12.64 11.66 -17.01
CA SER A 67 -14.08 11.50 -16.76
C SER A 67 -14.76 10.31 -17.45
N ALA A 68 -14.06 9.19 -17.54
CA ALA A 68 -14.53 7.99 -18.23
C ALA A 68 -14.65 6.78 -17.30
N ASP A 69 -15.52 5.86 -17.67
CA ASP A 69 -15.53 4.51 -17.14
C ASP A 69 -14.76 3.61 -18.12
N ILE A 70 -13.55 3.22 -17.75
CA ILE A 70 -12.68 2.41 -18.58
C ILE A 70 -12.67 0.99 -18.04
N ILE A 71 -12.94 0.02 -18.90
CA ILE A 71 -13.04 -1.39 -18.52
C ILE A 71 -12.12 -2.19 -19.43
N ILE A 72 -10.99 -2.63 -18.88
CA ILE A 72 -10.09 -3.55 -19.60
C ILE A 72 -10.64 -4.95 -19.43
N LEU A 73 -11.11 -5.52 -20.52
CA LEU A 73 -11.68 -6.86 -20.57
C LEU A 73 -10.59 -7.94 -20.51
N LYS A 74 -11.00 -9.19 -20.38
CA LYS A 74 -10.09 -10.34 -20.45
C LYS A 74 -9.36 -10.34 -21.80
N GLY A 75 -8.01 -10.37 -21.75
CA GLY A 75 -7.15 -10.27 -22.93
C GLY A 75 -6.83 -8.83 -23.35
N GLY A 76 -7.63 -7.87 -22.91
CA GLY A 76 -7.42 -6.47 -23.21
C GLY A 76 -6.21 -5.88 -22.49
N LYS A 77 -5.61 -4.85 -23.10
CA LYS A 77 -4.43 -4.18 -22.56
C LYS A 77 -4.46 -2.68 -22.83
N ILE A 78 -4.12 -1.90 -21.81
CA ILE A 78 -3.72 -0.50 -21.99
C ILE A 78 -2.21 -0.42 -21.79
N ASN A 79 -1.52 0.19 -22.75
CA ASN A 79 -0.07 0.39 -22.73
C ASN A 79 0.25 1.88 -22.72
N THR A 80 0.81 2.37 -21.62
CA THR A 80 1.19 3.77 -21.40
C THR A 80 2.70 3.98 -21.34
N ASP A 81 3.52 3.02 -21.80
CA ASP A 81 5.00 3.07 -21.74
C ASP A 81 5.62 4.28 -22.45
N SER A 82 4.92 4.84 -23.44
CA SER A 82 5.37 6.02 -24.17
C SER A 82 5.37 7.30 -23.32
N PHE A 83 4.71 7.29 -22.17
CA PHE A 83 4.61 8.46 -21.31
C PHE A 83 5.48 8.32 -20.07
N THR A 84 6.15 9.39 -19.68
CA THR A 84 6.87 9.47 -18.40
C THR A 84 5.90 9.49 -17.21
N SER A 85 4.68 9.98 -17.42
CA SER A 85 3.59 9.95 -16.44
C SER A 85 2.25 9.93 -17.16
N PHE A 86 1.37 9.03 -16.79
CA PHE A 86 0.02 8.90 -17.32
C PHE A 86 -1.01 9.20 -16.25
N LEU A 87 -1.81 10.25 -16.45
CA LEU A 87 -2.81 10.72 -15.48
C LEU A 87 -4.15 10.05 -15.71
N ILE A 88 -4.68 9.42 -14.67
CA ILE A 88 -6.10 9.06 -14.59
C ILE A 88 -6.80 10.23 -13.91
N ALA A 89 -7.58 10.98 -14.69
CA ALA A 89 -8.13 12.26 -14.26
C ALA A 89 -9.43 12.14 -13.46
N ASP A 90 -9.94 13.28 -13.01
CA ASP A 90 -11.03 13.41 -12.04
C ASP A 90 -12.24 12.52 -12.32
N ASN A 91 -12.72 11.88 -11.26
CA ASN A 91 -13.91 11.03 -11.26
C ASN A 91 -13.87 9.85 -12.26
N SER A 92 -12.69 9.47 -12.78
CA SER A 92 -12.55 8.31 -13.65
C SER A 92 -12.64 7.01 -12.86
N ILE A 93 -13.26 5.99 -13.47
CA ILE A 93 -13.23 4.62 -12.97
C ILE A 93 -12.45 3.78 -13.96
N LEU A 94 -11.35 3.18 -13.51
CA LEU A 94 -10.61 2.20 -14.29
C LEU A 94 -10.80 0.83 -13.65
N THR A 95 -11.40 -0.08 -14.41
CA THR A 95 -11.60 -1.48 -14.00
C THR A 95 -10.79 -2.39 -14.89
N ILE A 96 -9.91 -3.19 -14.32
CA ILE A 96 -9.14 -4.21 -15.01
C ILE A 96 -9.73 -5.56 -14.65
N GLN A 97 -10.34 -6.25 -15.60
CA GLN A 97 -10.89 -7.59 -15.38
C GLN A 97 -9.80 -8.66 -15.28
N SER A 98 -10.16 -9.81 -14.74
CA SER A 98 -9.28 -10.98 -14.71
C SER A 98 -8.80 -11.31 -16.12
N GLY A 99 -7.48 -11.37 -16.30
CA GLY A 99 -6.82 -11.56 -17.59
C GLY A 99 -6.67 -10.29 -18.44
N GLY A 100 -7.14 -9.13 -17.97
CA GLY A 100 -6.81 -7.83 -18.53
C GLY A 100 -5.55 -7.24 -17.90
N SER A 101 -4.91 -6.25 -18.54
CA SER A 101 -3.68 -5.66 -18.06
C SER A 101 -3.54 -4.16 -18.32
N LEU A 102 -2.92 -3.47 -17.37
CA LEU A 102 -2.42 -2.11 -17.49
C LEU A 102 -0.89 -2.14 -17.37
N ILE A 103 -0.21 -1.63 -18.38
CA ILE A 103 1.25 -1.56 -18.42
C ILE A 103 1.66 -0.11 -18.64
N GLY A 104 2.72 0.34 -17.98
CA GLY A 104 3.20 1.70 -18.19
C GLY A 104 4.35 2.09 -17.29
N ASN A 105 4.85 3.32 -17.48
CA ASN A 105 5.88 3.89 -16.63
C ASN A 105 5.29 4.35 -15.29
N ASN A 106 4.77 5.57 -15.24
CA ASN A 106 4.22 6.12 -14.00
C ASN A 106 2.71 6.34 -14.16
N ILE A 107 1.94 5.70 -13.32
CA ILE A 107 0.51 5.97 -13.21
C ILE A 107 0.30 7.04 -12.14
N ASN A 108 -0.28 8.15 -12.52
CA ASN A 108 -0.60 9.27 -11.64
C ASN A 108 -2.08 9.25 -11.28
N LEU A 109 -2.37 9.16 -9.98
CA LEU A 109 -3.70 9.08 -9.40
C LEU A 109 -4.04 10.33 -8.57
N ALA A 110 -3.36 11.46 -8.84
CA ALA A 110 -3.51 12.70 -8.08
C ALA A 110 -4.87 13.39 -8.26
N ALA A 111 -5.64 12.96 -9.23
CA ALA A 111 -6.95 13.50 -9.52
C ALA A 111 -8.01 13.11 -8.47
N ILE A 112 -9.04 13.92 -8.34
CA ILE A 112 -10.11 13.76 -7.35
C ILE A 112 -11.05 12.62 -7.76
N GLY A 113 -11.41 11.74 -6.81
CA GLY A 113 -12.45 10.73 -7.00
C GLY A 113 -12.09 9.61 -7.97
N VAL A 114 -10.82 9.33 -8.19
CA VAL A 114 -10.38 8.21 -9.02
C VAL A 114 -10.66 6.89 -8.32
N LEU A 115 -11.26 5.94 -9.04
CA LEU A 115 -11.49 4.58 -8.57
C LEU A 115 -10.77 3.59 -9.50
N LEU A 116 -9.65 3.05 -9.04
CA LEU A 116 -8.90 2.01 -9.74
C LEU A 116 -9.21 0.64 -9.13
N LYS A 117 -9.88 -0.21 -9.91
CA LYS A 117 -10.27 -1.59 -9.54
C LYS A 117 -9.46 -2.58 -10.34
N ASN A 118 -8.54 -3.28 -9.70
CA ASN A 118 -7.74 -4.31 -10.34
C ASN A 118 -8.25 -5.70 -9.98
N PHE A 119 -8.72 -6.45 -10.97
CA PHE A 119 -9.01 -7.88 -10.92
C PHE A 119 -8.08 -8.67 -11.84
N GLY A 120 -7.16 -8.01 -12.52
CA GLY A 120 -6.19 -8.55 -13.47
C GLY A 120 -4.76 -8.24 -13.05
N THR A 121 -4.01 -7.60 -13.94
CA THR A 121 -2.60 -7.28 -13.70
C THR A 121 -2.31 -5.80 -13.97
N ILE A 122 -1.60 -5.18 -13.04
CA ILE A 122 -0.96 -3.88 -13.23
C ILE A 122 0.55 -4.10 -13.19
N SER A 123 1.27 -3.64 -14.22
CA SER A 123 2.73 -3.65 -14.29
C SER A 123 3.23 -2.27 -14.65
N VAL A 124 3.79 -1.56 -13.70
CA VAL A 124 4.18 -0.16 -13.85
C VAL A 124 5.50 0.13 -13.15
N ASN A 125 6.16 1.19 -13.57
CA ASN A 125 7.38 1.62 -12.91
C ASN A 125 7.10 2.30 -11.55
N SER A 126 6.03 3.11 -11.48
CA SER A 126 5.56 3.67 -10.21
C SER A 126 4.07 4.03 -10.24
N MET A 127 3.47 4.15 -9.06
CA MET A 127 2.10 4.64 -8.87
C MET A 127 2.16 5.83 -7.90
N LYS A 128 1.81 7.02 -8.39
CA LYS A 128 1.97 8.25 -7.61
C LYS A 128 0.65 8.84 -7.16
N ASP A 129 0.74 9.49 -6.00
CA ASP A 129 -0.14 10.56 -5.57
C ASP A 129 -1.63 10.20 -5.55
N LEU A 130 -1.97 8.99 -5.09
CA LEU A 130 -3.37 8.66 -4.88
C LEU A 130 -4.01 9.74 -3.99
N ASN A 131 -4.96 10.50 -4.57
CA ASN A 131 -5.62 11.62 -3.91
C ASN A 131 -6.46 11.16 -2.70
N THR A 132 -6.72 12.07 -1.77
CA THR A 132 -7.48 11.81 -0.54
C THR A 132 -8.86 11.20 -0.77
N THR A 133 -9.50 11.49 -1.88
CA THR A 133 -10.82 10.97 -2.27
C THR A 133 -10.74 9.77 -3.22
N SER A 134 -9.53 9.33 -3.57
CA SER A 134 -9.32 8.26 -4.55
C SER A 134 -9.09 6.91 -3.88
N ILE A 135 -9.45 5.84 -4.59
CA ILE A 135 -9.39 4.47 -4.08
C ILE A 135 -8.64 3.58 -5.07
N LEU A 136 -7.68 2.84 -4.55
CA LEU A 136 -7.06 1.70 -5.21
C LEU A 136 -7.57 0.41 -4.56
N TYR A 137 -8.25 -0.41 -5.34
CA TYR A 137 -8.73 -1.74 -4.94
C TYR A 137 -8.02 -2.82 -5.76
N ASN A 138 -7.28 -3.68 -5.08
CA ASN A 138 -6.62 -4.86 -5.66
C ASN A 138 -7.35 -6.11 -5.19
N ALA A 139 -8.06 -6.78 -6.10
CA ALA A 139 -8.92 -7.91 -5.80
C ALA A 139 -8.13 -9.18 -5.44
N PRO A 140 -8.76 -10.19 -4.84
CA PRO A 140 -8.15 -11.51 -4.66
C PRO A 140 -7.64 -12.10 -5.98
N LYS A 141 -6.41 -12.63 -5.97
CA LYS A 141 -5.68 -13.17 -7.13
C LYS A 141 -5.24 -12.14 -8.17
N ALA A 142 -5.58 -10.87 -8.03
CA ALA A 142 -5.04 -9.80 -8.85
C ALA A 142 -3.62 -9.44 -8.42
N THR A 143 -2.82 -8.94 -9.36
CA THR A 143 -1.43 -8.57 -9.11
C THR A 143 -1.15 -7.12 -9.47
N ILE A 144 -0.37 -6.47 -8.63
CA ILE A 144 0.21 -5.15 -8.90
C ILE A 144 1.73 -5.28 -8.76
N ASN A 145 2.45 -5.06 -9.86
CA ASN A 145 3.90 -5.08 -9.91
C ASN A 145 4.42 -3.66 -10.17
N VAL A 146 5.19 -3.13 -9.24
CA VAL A 146 5.84 -1.83 -9.34
C VAL A 146 7.35 -2.06 -9.41
N THR A 147 7.97 -1.75 -10.55
CA THR A 147 9.33 -2.18 -10.86
C THR A 147 10.41 -1.16 -10.55
N GLY A 148 10.06 0.12 -10.40
CA GLY A 148 11.05 1.17 -10.25
C GLY A 148 10.73 2.19 -9.17
N LYS A 149 11.59 3.21 -9.09
CA LYS A 149 11.42 4.38 -8.23
C LYS A 149 10.78 5.51 -9.01
N SER A 150 9.96 6.29 -8.35
CA SER A 150 9.51 7.54 -8.91
C SER A 150 10.68 8.51 -9.14
N VAL A 151 10.79 9.04 -10.36
CA VAL A 151 11.86 9.98 -10.76
C VAL A 151 11.79 11.31 -9.99
N ALA A 152 10.67 11.66 -9.41
CA ALA A 152 10.49 12.88 -8.63
C ALA A 152 10.48 12.59 -7.14
N SER A 153 11.66 12.70 -6.54
CA SER A 153 11.93 12.82 -5.09
C SER A 153 11.33 11.78 -4.12
N TRP A 154 12.13 11.38 -3.16
CA TRP A 154 11.79 10.66 -1.93
C TRP A 154 11.72 9.13 -1.98
N GLU A 155 12.33 8.45 -2.95
CA GLU A 155 12.48 6.98 -2.96
C GLU A 155 11.17 6.17 -2.87
N GLN A 156 10.01 6.81 -3.10
CA GLN A 156 8.71 6.18 -3.00
C GLN A 156 8.24 5.70 -4.36
N SER A 157 7.84 4.44 -4.45
CA SER A 157 7.29 3.87 -5.67
C SER A 157 5.76 3.87 -5.67
N VAL A 158 5.17 3.76 -4.49
CA VAL A 158 3.73 3.93 -4.27
C VAL A 158 3.51 4.88 -3.11
N PHE A 159 2.87 5.98 -3.39
CA PHE A 159 2.50 7.00 -2.39
C PHE A 159 1.01 7.26 -2.44
N THR A 160 0.35 7.24 -1.29
CA THR A 160 -1.09 7.48 -1.20
C THR A 160 -1.46 8.46 -0.08
N LYS A 161 -2.41 9.30 -0.39
CA LYS A 161 -3.20 10.08 0.56
C LYS A 161 -4.64 9.56 0.64
N GLY A 162 -5.05 8.75 -0.31
CA GLY A 162 -6.36 8.11 -0.38
C GLY A 162 -6.39 6.74 0.26
N ALA A 163 -7.31 5.87 -0.17
CA ALA A 163 -7.47 4.54 0.37
C ALA A 163 -6.87 3.46 -0.54
N ILE A 164 -6.12 2.53 0.05
CA ILE A 164 -5.67 1.29 -0.60
C ILE A 164 -6.33 0.11 0.10
N TYR A 165 -7.00 -0.72 -0.69
CA TYR A 165 -7.53 -2.02 -0.28
C TYR A 165 -6.84 -3.10 -1.10
N ASN A 166 -5.93 -3.85 -0.49
CA ASN A 166 -5.23 -4.95 -1.12
C ASN A 166 -5.80 -6.29 -0.62
N PHE A 167 -6.36 -7.07 -1.53
CA PHE A 167 -6.80 -8.46 -1.30
C PHE A 167 -6.03 -9.45 -2.18
N GLY A 168 -5.14 -8.97 -3.03
CA GLY A 168 -4.29 -9.75 -3.91
C GLY A 168 -2.82 -9.63 -3.55
N GLU A 169 -1.98 -9.62 -4.57
CA GLU A 169 -0.55 -9.40 -4.42
C GLU A 169 -0.15 -8.00 -4.87
N LEU A 170 0.60 -7.30 -4.04
CA LEU A 170 1.25 -6.02 -4.36
C LEU A 170 2.75 -6.19 -4.15
N THR A 171 3.50 -6.17 -5.24
CA THR A 171 4.96 -6.29 -5.22
C THR A 171 5.60 -5.00 -5.70
N ILE A 172 6.50 -4.45 -4.89
CA ILE A 172 7.33 -3.28 -5.20
C ILE A 172 8.78 -3.78 -5.19
N GLN A 173 9.48 -3.64 -6.32
CA GLN A 173 10.86 -4.13 -6.45
C GLN A 173 11.87 -3.13 -5.91
N GLU A 174 11.62 -1.83 -6.10
CA GLU A 174 12.49 -0.76 -5.64
C GLU A 174 11.68 0.35 -4.96
N GLY A 175 12.28 1.01 -3.95
CA GLY A 175 11.68 2.13 -3.25
C GLY A 175 10.75 1.75 -2.11
N ALA A 176 9.62 2.42 -1.97
CA ALA A 176 8.76 2.27 -0.80
C ALA A 176 7.26 2.28 -1.14
N LEU A 177 6.49 1.55 -0.33
CA LEU A 177 5.06 1.78 -0.14
C LEU A 177 4.88 2.72 1.05
N LYS A 178 4.31 3.89 0.80
CA LYS A 178 4.00 4.87 1.83
C LYS A 178 2.53 5.26 1.81
N PHE A 179 1.87 5.20 2.96
CA PHE A 179 0.58 5.84 3.17
C PHE A 179 0.74 7.02 4.15
N ASN A 180 0.15 8.17 3.78
CA ASN A 180 0.50 9.45 4.39
C ASN A 180 -0.21 9.68 5.74
N SER A 181 0.54 10.20 6.70
CA SER A 181 0.08 10.51 8.05
C SER A 181 -0.64 11.84 8.20
N GLN A 182 -0.44 12.77 7.26
CA GLN A 182 -0.94 14.14 7.42
C GLN A 182 -2.41 14.28 7.04
N ASP A 183 -3.01 13.23 6.49
CA ASP A 183 -4.40 13.24 6.09
C ASP A 183 -5.18 12.15 6.83
N ALA A 184 -6.15 12.56 7.63
CA ALA A 184 -7.00 11.64 8.41
C ALA A 184 -7.84 10.70 7.53
N THR A 185 -7.93 10.96 6.22
CA THR A 185 -8.66 10.14 5.26
C THR A 185 -7.81 9.03 4.63
N CYS A 186 -6.48 9.07 4.82
CA CYS A 186 -5.59 8.03 4.32
C CYS A 186 -5.83 6.72 5.06
N TYR A 187 -6.25 5.70 4.31
CA TYR A 187 -6.56 4.39 4.85
C TYR A 187 -5.85 3.29 4.07
N PHE A 188 -5.29 2.35 4.79
CA PHE A 188 -4.60 1.20 4.21
C PHE A 188 -5.17 -0.09 4.80
N TYR A 189 -5.56 -1.01 3.92
CA TYR A 189 -6.03 -2.34 4.29
C TYR A 189 -5.34 -3.42 3.46
N ASN A 190 -4.68 -4.35 4.12
CA ASN A 190 -4.16 -5.58 3.53
C ASN A 190 -5.00 -6.75 4.05
N GLY A 191 -5.82 -7.33 3.18
CA GLY A 191 -6.82 -8.32 3.54
C GLY A 191 -6.24 -9.70 3.85
N THR A 192 -7.08 -10.59 4.35
CA THR A 192 -6.74 -11.99 4.60
C THR A 192 -6.23 -12.65 3.31
N GLU A 193 -5.15 -13.43 3.40
CA GLU A 193 -4.44 -14.07 2.28
C GLU A 193 -3.74 -13.10 1.30
N ALA A 194 -3.93 -11.80 1.46
CA ALA A 194 -3.22 -10.81 0.65
C ALA A 194 -1.75 -10.71 1.05
N THR A 195 -0.91 -10.42 0.06
CA THR A 195 0.53 -10.27 0.27
C THR A 195 1.03 -8.94 -0.26
N ILE A 196 1.89 -8.30 0.53
CA ILE A 196 2.66 -7.15 0.12
C ILE A 196 4.15 -7.49 0.23
N ASN A 197 4.88 -7.27 -0.84
CA ASN A 197 6.33 -7.38 -0.89
C ASN A 197 6.91 -6.01 -1.25
N THR A 198 7.75 -5.43 -0.40
CA THR A 198 8.32 -4.09 -0.62
C THR A 198 9.70 -3.94 0.04
N PRO A 199 10.64 -3.21 -0.56
CA PRO A 199 11.88 -2.86 0.14
C PRO A 199 11.61 -2.05 1.42
N THR A 200 10.71 -1.07 1.35
CA THR A 200 10.37 -0.26 2.52
C THR A 200 8.85 -0.10 2.66
N PHE A 201 8.34 -0.34 3.85
CA PHE A 201 6.96 -0.10 4.22
C PHE A 201 6.89 1.06 5.22
N ILE A 202 6.29 2.19 4.80
CA ILE A 202 6.23 3.41 5.60
C ILE A 202 4.81 3.60 6.13
N ILE A 203 4.66 3.39 7.42
CA ILE A 203 3.39 3.53 8.14
C ILE A 203 3.17 4.99 8.48
N GLY A 204 2.16 5.60 7.89
CA GLY A 204 1.91 7.03 8.06
C GLY A 204 0.50 7.39 8.56
N GLY A 205 -0.52 6.65 8.17
CA GLY A 205 -1.92 6.94 8.48
C GLY A 205 -2.59 5.86 9.31
N ILE A 206 -3.86 5.60 9.01
CA ILE A 206 -4.63 4.50 9.60
C ILE A 206 -4.46 3.27 8.72
N GLY A 207 -4.05 2.15 9.30
CA GLY A 207 -3.85 0.93 8.55
C GLY A 207 -4.20 -0.34 9.31
N VAL A 208 -4.60 -1.37 8.54
CA VAL A 208 -4.90 -2.71 9.06
C VAL A 208 -4.23 -3.74 8.15
N ASN A 209 -3.53 -4.69 8.76
CA ASN A 209 -2.95 -5.85 8.09
C ASN A 209 -3.58 -7.13 8.63
N ASP A 210 -4.43 -7.75 7.84
CA ASP A 210 -5.02 -9.08 8.06
C ASP A 210 -4.30 -10.17 7.26
N GLY A 211 -3.39 -9.78 6.37
CA GLY A 211 -2.58 -10.64 5.52
C GLY A 211 -1.10 -10.65 5.89
N THR A 212 -0.25 -10.71 4.89
CA THR A 212 1.21 -10.71 5.06
C THR A 212 1.84 -9.48 4.44
N VAL A 213 2.69 -8.81 5.20
CA VAL A 213 3.59 -7.76 4.70
C VAL A 213 5.02 -8.23 4.86
N ASN A 214 5.75 -8.34 3.75
CA ASN A 214 7.17 -8.62 3.70
C ASN A 214 7.92 -7.35 3.30
N ALA A 215 8.70 -6.79 4.20
CA ALA A 215 9.53 -5.63 3.93
C ALA A 215 10.98 -5.86 4.35
N GLN A 216 11.94 -5.24 3.67
CA GLN A 216 13.30 -5.18 4.19
C GLN A 216 13.35 -4.24 5.39
N LYS A 217 12.69 -3.08 5.27
CA LYS A 217 12.58 -2.08 6.32
C LYS A 217 11.12 -1.69 6.56
N ILE A 218 10.74 -1.58 7.83
CA ILE A 218 9.48 -0.96 8.24
C ILE A 218 9.81 0.30 9.03
N SER A 219 9.17 1.40 8.68
CA SER A 219 9.34 2.68 9.37
C SER A 219 8.03 3.44 9.48
N ASN A 220 8.01 4.48 10.31
CA ASN A 220 6.91 5.44 10.31
C ASN A 220 7.23 6.69 9.49
N ASP A 221 6.19 7.41 9.10
CA ASP A 221 6.31 8.76 8.56
C ASP A 221 6.47 9.77 9.72
N ASN A 222 7.51 10.61 9.66
CA ASN A 222 7.91 11.49 10.76
C ASN A 222 6.92 12.64 11.06
N GLY A 223 5.83 12.76 10.33
CA GLY A 223 4.91 13.91 10.42
C GLY A 223 3.53 13.63 11.02
N GLY A 224 3.22 12.42 11.47
CA GLY A 224 1.89 12.08 11.93
C GLY A 224 1.84 11.12 13.10
N ASN A 225 0.62 10.85 13.56
CA ASN A 225 0.32 9.91 14.63
C ASN A 225 -0.33 8.65 14.01
N PRO A 226 0.44 7.78 13.35
CA PRO A 226 -0.15 6.61 12.70
C PRO A 226 -0.79 5.67 13.71
N THR A 227 -1.91 5.08 13.31
CA THR A 227 -2.55 3.97 14.01
C THR A 227 -2.55 2.76 13.09
N PHE A 228 -1.80 1.74 13.45
CA PHE A 228 -1.66 0.55 12.63
C PHE A 228 -2.01 -0.71 13.42
N THR A 229 -2.88 -1.53 12.86
CA THR A 229 -3.27 -2.82 13.44
C THR A 229 -2.68 -3.94 12.61
N ASN A 230 -1.85 -4.78 13.22
CA ASN A 230 -1.36 -6.02 12.62
C ASN A 230 -2.10 -7.21 13.25
N ASN A 231 -2.99 -7.83 12.50
CA ASN A 231 -3.73 -9.01 12.94
C ASN A 231 -3.08 -10.33 12.47
N CYS A 232 -2.13 -10.27 11.51
CA CYS A 232 -1.49 -11.46 10.96
C CYS A 232 0.04 -11.34 10.96
N SER A 233 0.68 -11.18 9.81
CA SER A 233 2.14 -11.24 9.70
C SER A 233 2.73 -9.94 9.16
N LEU A 234 3.64 -9.36 9.93
CA LEU A 234 4.39 -8.17 9.56
C LEU A 234 5.89 -8.50 9.69
N TYR A 235 6.58 -8.64 8.56
CA TYR A 235 7.98 -9.04 8.51
C TYR A 235 8.88 -7.88 8.11
N ALA A 236 9.91 -7.61 8.93
CA ALA A 236 10.96 -6.63 8.68
C ALA A 236 12.32 -7.33 8.62
N GLN A 237 12.79 -7.66 7.42
CA GLN A 237 13.98 -8.51 7.22
C GLN A 237 15.28 -7.88 7.74
N ASN A 238 15.40 -6.54 7.68
CA ASN A 238 16.60 -5.83 8.10
C ASN A 238 16.34 -4.96 9.33
N SER A 239 15.28 -4.15 9.30
CA SER A 239 15.01 -3.26 10.43
C SER A 239 13.54 -2.85 10.56
N PHE A 240 13.18 -2.59 11.81
CA PHE A 240 11.97 -1.90 12.20
C PHE A 240 12.40 -0.62 12.94
N GLU A 241 12.09 0.55 12.38
CA GLU A 241 12.60 1.83 12.88
C GLU A 241 11.49 2.86 13.00
N PHE A 242 11.09 3.16 14.21
CA PHE A 242 10.15 4.22 14.48
C PHE A 242 10.85 5.36 15.19
N GLY A 243 10.89 6.52 14.54
CA GLY A 243 11.53 7.74 15.01
C GLY A 243 10.62 8.97 14.87
N GLY A 244 11.02 10.12 15.40
CA GLY A 244 10.35 11.41 15.24
C GLY A 244 9.40 11.80 16.39
N THR A 245 8.46 12.69 16.14
CA THR A 245 7.55 13.25 17.13
C THR A 245 6.36 12.33 17.38
N SER A 246 6.15 11.99 18.60
CA SER A 246 5.02 11.44 19.37
C SER A 246 3.85 10.73 18.67
N GLY A 247 3.31 9.72 19.33
CA GLY A 247 1.92 9.31 19.20
C GLY A 247 1.63 8.10 18.31
N THR A 248 2.64 7.35 17.85
CA THR A 248 2.40 6.12 17.08
C THR A 248 1.74 5.04 17.95
N ILE A 249 0.62 4.50 17.50
CA ILE A 249 -0.06 3.37 18.12
C ILE A 249 0.05 2.17 17.18
N ILE A 250 0.73 1.13 17.63
CA ILE A 250 0.79 -0.16 16.93
C ILE A 250 0.01 -1.18 17.75
N MET A 251 -1.11 -1.63 17.23
CA MET A 251 -1.87 -2.75 17.78
C MET A 251 -1.39 -4.03 17.10
N ASN A 252 -0.54 -4.80 17.79
CA ASN A 252 -0.06 -6.08 17.29
C ASN A 252 -0.85 -7.23 17.91
N LYS A 253 -1.67 -7.88 17.13
CA LYS A 253 -2.41 -9.08 17.48
C LYS A 253 -1.88 -10.32 16.77
N GLY A 254 -0.87 -10.14 15.93
CA GLY A 254 -0.22 -11.17 15.13
C GLY A 254 1.28 -11.24 15.44
N ILE A 255 2.05 -11.49 14.39
CA ILE A 255 3.50 -11.66 14.46
C ILE A 255 4.20 -10.44 13.86
N LEU A 256 5.19 -9.92 14.58
CA LEU A 256 6.15 -8.94 14.11
C LEU A 256 7.56 -9.55 14.25
N ALA A 257 8.16 -9.94 13.13
CA ALA A 257 9.43 -10.68 13.07
C ALA A 257 10.23 -10.29 11.82
N GLY A 258 11.41 -10.89 11.63
CA GLY A 258 12.24 -10.71 10.44
C GLY A 258 11.81 -11.58 9.26
N GLY A 259 10.98 -12.57 9.49
CA GLY A 259 10.52 -13.53 8.48
C GLY A 259 10.24 -14.90 9.09
N VAL A 260 10.07 -15.89 8.23
CA VAL A 260 9.91 -17.32 8.60
C VAL A 260 10.87 -18.17 7.77
N GLU A 261 11.60 -19.06 8.41
CA GLU A 261 12.44 -20.07 7.78
C GLU A 261 12.20 -21.42 8.46
N ASN A 262 11.89 -22.43 7.67
CA ASN A 262 11.60 -23.79 8.15
C ASN A 262 10.57 -23.83 9.31
N GLY A 263 9.52 -23.01 9.20
CA GLY A 263 8.48 -22.90 10.23
C GLY A 263 8.88 -22.13 11.49
N THR A 264 10.09 -21.59 11.53
CA THR A 264 10.58 -20.80 12.67
C THR A 264 10.64 -19.33 12.33
N PHE A 265 10.14 -18.46 13.22
CA PHE A 265 10.24 -17.01 13.04
C PHE A 265 11.68 -16.55 13.20
N ILE A 266 12.18 -15.82 12.20
CA ILE A 266 13.49 -15.16 12.23
C ILE A 266 13.38 -13.86 13.02
N ALA A 267 14.40 -13.50 13.77
CA ALA A 267 14.44 -12.23 14.47
C ALA A 267 14.69 -11.05 13.51
N ILE A 268 14.06 -9.90 13.75
CA ILE A 268 14.38 -8.63 13.10
C ILE A 268 15.80 -8.24 13.55
N PRO A 269 16.76 -8.01 12.66
CA PRO A 269 18.12 -7.66 13.06
C PRO A 269 18.20 -6.42 13.95
N SER A 270 17.41 -5.40 13.66
CA SER A 270 17.37 -4.14 14.44
C SER A 270 15.93 -3.67 14.62
N PHE A 271 15.50 -3.59 15.87
CA PHE A 271 14.21 -3.02 16.26
C PHE A 271 14.46 -1.75 17.06
N LYS A 272 14.12 -0.59 16.51
CA LYS A 272 14.29 0.71 17.16
C LYS A 272 12.96 1.44 17.27
N CYS A 273 12.64 1.91 18.46
CA CYS A 273 11.50 2.77 18.67
C CYS A 273 11.84 3.80 19.75
N GLY A 274 12.19 5.00 19.31
CA GLY A 274 12.67 6.08 20.21
C GLY A 274 11.65 7.19 20.47
N ASN A 275 10.44 7.10 19.90
CA ASN A 275 9.45 8.16 20.01
C ASN A 275 8.83 8.22 21.40
N SER A 276 8.86 9.39 22.02
CA SER A 276 8.10 9.64 23.24
C SER A 276 6.60 9.53 22.94
N GLY A 277 5.90 8.68 23.71
CA GLY A 277 4.46 8.47 23.56
C GLY A 277 4.03 7.37 22.58
N SER A 278 4.95 6.67 21.92
CA SER A 278 4.61 5.48 21.16
C SER A 278 4.10 4.35 22.05
N THR A 279 3.04 3.70 21.60
CA THR A 279 2.42 2.57 22.30
C THR A 279 2.35 1.37 21.38
N PHE A 280 2.81 0.21 21.87
CA PHE A 280 2.55 -1.09 21.29
C PHE A 280 1.50 -1.80 22.14
N GLU A 281 0.34 -2.04 21.57
CA GLU A 281 -0.72 -2.83 22.18
C GLU A 281 -0.60 -4.28 21.69
N LEU A 282 -0.18 -5.17 22.57
CA LEU A 282 0.06 -6.57 22.29
C LEU A 282 -1.13 -7.39 22.82
N ASN A 283 -1.84 -8.06 21.94
CA ASN A 283 -3.06 -8.75 22.31
C ASN A 283 -3.08 -10.19 21.80
N ASN A 284 -3.74 -11.06 22.56
CA ASN A 284 -4.10 -12.41 22.13
C ASN A 284 -2.91 -13.31 21.72
N GLY A 285 -1.84 -13.30 22.50
CA GLY A 285 -0.68 -14.15 22.23
C GLY A 285 0.20 -13.67 21.08
N SER A 286 0.16 -12.39 20.77
CA SER A 286 1.02 -11.80 19.74
C SER A 286 2.50 -11.85 20.10
N MET A 287 3.36 -11.75 19.10
CA MET A 287 4.80 -11.81 19.28
C MET A 287 5.52 -10.68 18.58
N ILE A 288 6.55 -10.15 19.24
CA ILE A 288 7.63 -9.35 18.64
C ILE A 288 8.93 -10.12 18.83
N LYS A 289 9.63 -10.43 17.72
CA LYS A 289 10.93 -11.10 17.77
C LYS A 289 11.99 -10.30 17.04
N ALA A 290 13.04 -9.89 17.77
CA ALA A 290 14.16 -9.12 17.21
C ALA A 290 15.51 -9.63 17.74
N GLU A 291 16.62 -9.29 17.08
CA GLU A 291 17.95 -9.53 17.62
C GLU A 291 18.32 -8.48 18.66
N ILE A 292 18.30 -7.21 18.22
CA ILE A 292 18.61 -6.07 19.06
C ILE A 292 17.37 -5.18 19.12
N MET A 293 16.96 -4.83 20.34
CA MET A 293 15.86 -3.91 20.60
C MET A 293 16.38 -2.66 21.31
N ASP A 294 16.14 -1.49 20.72
CA ASP A 294 16.40 -0.18 21.30
C ASP A 294 15.09 0.60 21.44
N ILE A 295 14.57 0.64 22.67
CA ILE A 295 13.21 1.07 22.98
C ILE A 295 13.14 2.07 24.16
N PRO A 296 13.85 3.22 24.07
CA PRO A 296 14.05 4.08 25.24
C PRO A 296 12.79 4.76 25.78
N ASN A 297 11.73 4.93 24.98
CA ASN A 297 10.58 5.77 25.36
C ASN A 297 9.23 5.14 24.98
N VAL A 298 9.12 3.83 24.95
CA VAL A 298 7.95 3.11 24.45
C VAL A 298 7.12 2.53 25.57
N THR A 299 5.81 2.55 25.42
CA THR A 299 4.89 1.80 26.28
C THR A 299 4.41 0.54 25.57
N PHE A 300 4.66 -0.61 26.16
CA PHE A 300 4.06 -1.87 25.78
C PHE A 300 2.89 -2.17 26.71
N LYS A 301 1.72 -2.47 26.13
CA LYS A 301 0.51 -2.86 26.84
C LYS A 301 0.06 -4.20 26.30
N ALA A 302 -0.04 -5.21 27.14
CA ALA A 302 -0.53 -6.53 26.74
C ALA A 302 -1.87 -6.83 27.40
N ALA A 303 -2.84 -7.29 26.62
CA ALA A 303 -4.16 -7.68 27.09
C ALA A 303 -4.57 -9.04 26.51
N GLY A 304 -5.49 -9.71 27.19
CA GLY A 304 -5.96 -11.05 26.80
C GLY A 304 -4.94 -12.14 27.10
N THR A 305 -4.71 -13.04 26.12
CA THR A 305 -3.71 -14.10 26.23
C THR A 305 -2.31 -13.50 26.30
N ARG A 306 -1.43 -14.17 27.03
CA ARG A 306 -0.04 -13.73 27.24
C ARG A 306 0.69 -13.54 25.91
N SER A 307 1.29 -12.37 25.70
CA SER A 307 2.08 -11.99 24.52
C SER A 307 3.57 -12.06 24.82
N LEU A 308 4.39 -12.15 23.77
CA LEU A 308 5.84 -12.35 23.87
C LEU A 308 6.62 -11.23 23.20
N ILE A 309 7.56 -10.64 23.92
CA ILE A 309 8.67 -9.87 23.34
C ILE A 309 9.94 -10.71 23.50
N LYS A 310 10.57 -11.07 22.38
CA LYS A 310 11.76 -11.90 22.38
C LYS A 310 12.91 -11.19 21.68
N SER A 311 14.00 -10.97 22.44
CA SER A 311 15.28 -10.59 21.86
C SER A 311 16.23 -11.77 21.87
N THR A 312 17.01 -11.93 20.82
CA THR A 312 18.05 -12.98 20.75
C THR A 312 19.45 -12.47 21.11
N LYS A 313 19.62 -11.14 21.24
CA LYS A 313 20.91 -10.52 21.61
C LYS A 313 20.76 -9.56 22.77
N SER A 314 20.00 -8.46 22.62
CA SER A 314 19.91 -7.47 23.69
C SER A 314 18.63 -6.64 23.63
N ILE A 315 18.20 -6.12 24.78
CA ILE A 315 17.14 -5.11 24.92
C ILE A 315 17.71 -3.90 25.67
N SER A 316 17.69 -2.74 25.02
CA SER A 316 18.01 -1.45 25.63
C SER A 316 16.74 -0.66 25.88
N THR A 317 16.52 -0.24 27.12
CA THR A 317 15.34 0.53 27.54
C THR A 317 15.77 1.90 28.09
N GLY A 318 14.84 2.86 28.12
CA GLY A 318 15.00 4.13 28.82
C GLY A 318 14.14 4.20 30.06
N TRP A 319 14.29 5.29 30.83
CA TRP A 319 13.55 5.54 32.07
C TRP A 319 12.04 5.65 31.88
N THR A 320 11.58 5.97 30.64
CA THR A 320 10.17 6.13 30.30
C THR A 320 9.58 4.89 29.62
N THR A 321 10.38 3.87 29.35
CA THR A 321 9.89 2.60 28.83
C THR A 321 9.02 1.90 29.87
N LYS A 322 7.84 1.44 29.43
CA LYS A 322 6.87 0.76 30.30
C LYS A 322 6.42 -0.56 29.69
N PHE A 323 6.29 -1.58 30.53
CA PHE A 323 5.72 -2.86 30.18
C PHE A 323 4.53 -3.13 31.09
N ASN A 324 3.34 -3.29 30.54
CA ASN A 324 2.10 -3.45 31.31
C ASN A 324 1.32 -4.65 30.82
N GLY A 325 0.71 -5.39 31.74
CA GLY A 325 -0.22 -6.49 31.43
C GLY A 325 0.43 -7.86 31.26
N ASN A 326 -0.25 -8.74 30.52
CA ASN A 326 0.14 -10.15 30.33
C ASN A 326 1.25 -10.27 29.28
N LEU A 327 2.49 -10.00 29.65
CA LEU A 327 3.62 -9.93 28.75
C LEU A 327 4.79 -10.76 29.29
N ASP A 328 5.33 -11.62 28.45
CA ASP A 328 6.61 -12.27 28.66
C ASP A 328 7.70 -11.53 27.89
N ILE A 329 8.87 -11.38 28.52
CA ILE A 329 10.05 -10.83 27.90
C ILE A 329 11.17 -11.86 27.99
N GLU A 330 11.66 -12.29 26.84
CA GLU A 330 12.80 -13.19 26.73
C GLU A 330 14.01 -12.43 26.19
N CYS A 331 15.14 -12.49 26.90
CA CYS A 331 16.41 -11.92 26.51
C CYS A 331 17.54 -12.76 27.07
N PRO A 332 18.72 -12.88 26.42
CA PRO A 332 19.88 -13.55 26.99
C PRO A 332 20.28 -12.94 28.34
N GLU A 333 20.82 -13.79 29.22
CA GLU A 333 21.26 -13.37 30.55
C GLU A 333 22.26 -12.22 30.46
N GLY A 334 22.06 -11.17 31.27
CA GLY A 334 22.91 -9.98 31.33
C GLY A 334 22.69 -8.96 30.20
N GLU A 335 21.91 -9.28 29.18
CA GLU A 335 21.70 -8.42 28.02
C GLU A 335 20.42 -7.56 28.08
N PHE A 336 19.70 -7.64 29.16
CA PHE A 336 18.62 -6.70 29.46
C PHE A 336 19.21 -5.50 30.21
N ALA A 337 19.53 -4.44 29.48
CA ALA A 337 20.32 -3.33 30.00
C ALA A 337 19.49 -2.08 30.31
N LYS A 338 19.85 -1.46 31.42
CA LYS A 338 19.64 -0.05 31.85
C LYS A 338 18.20 0.44 31.90
N GLY A 339 17.78 0.75 33.13
CA GLY A 339 16.53 1.45 33.38
C GLY A 339 15.32 0.54 33.42
N VAL A 340 15.47 -0.61 34.06
CA VAL A 340 14.33 -1.52 34.32
C VAL A 340 13.21 -0.74 34.99
N PRO A 341 12.05 -0.57 34.33
CA PRO A 341 10.93 0.13 34.93
C PRO A 341 10.48 -0.59 36.19
N ALA A 342 10.09 0.16 37.22
CA ALA A 342 9.65 -0.37 38.51
C ALA A 342 8.40 -1.26 38.45
N ASN A 343 7.68 -1.28 37.30
CA ASN A 343 6.47 -2.05 37.08
C ASN A 343 6.73 -3.18 36.06
N ASN A 344 7.35 -4.22 36.54
CA ASN A 344 7.87 -5.22 35.66
C ASN A 344 6.97 -6.43 35.47
N PRO A 345 6.62 -6.81 34.22
CA PRO A 345 6.09 -8.13 33.93
C PRO A 345 7.19 -9.18 34.00
N ASN A 346 6.82 -10.42 34.02
CA ASN A 346 7.69 -11.57 34.21
C ASN A 346 8.87 -11.58 33.22
N TYR A 347 10.11 -11.55 33.75
CA TYR A 347 11.31 -11.82 32.96
C TYR A 347 11.57 -13.32 32.92
N ILE A 348 11.84 -13.83 31.72
CA ILE A 348 12.44 -15.13 31.54
C ILE A 348 13.86 -14.87 31.04
N MET A 349 14.84 -15.02 31.89
CA MET A 349 16.26 -15.00 31.52
C MET A 349 16.74 -16.38 31.15
#